data_8a53046760e16308301a73abfbfbf6e5
#
_entry.id   8a53046760e16308301a73abfbfbf6e5
#
_cell.length_a   1.000
_cell.length_b   1.000
_cell.length_c   1.000
_cell.angle_alpha   90.00
_cell.angle_beta   90.00
_cell.angle_gamma   90.00
#
_symmetry.space_group_name_H-M   'P 1'
#
loop_
_entity.id
_entity.type
_entity.pdbx_description
1 polymer ?
#
loop_
_entity_poly.entity_id
_entity_poly.type
_entity_poly.pdbx_seq_one_letter_code
_entity_poly.pdbx_strand_id
1 'polypeptide(L)'
;LDEIEDEQPEIDELYEKLAITIDKGQEPLRIDKFLMSRIEGATRNKVQQGIQNEMVLVNEKPVKSNYKVKAFDNIVVFDNRSPESSDIIPENIPLNIEYEDDAVLIINKPAGMVVHPGSGNPNGTLVNGVAYYLKQQNPDLDENELSRFGLVHRIDKNTRGLLVMAKTQKAMSDIAKQFFNHTVHRRYIALVWGDVEKDE
;
A
#
# COMPACT_ATOMS: atom_id res chain seq x y z
N LEU A 1 31.01 11.25 -20.83
CA LEU A 1 30.89 9.88 -20.28
C LEU A 1 30.77 10.06 -18.77
N ASP A 2 29.56 10.35 -18.33
CA ASP A 2 29.22 10.43 -16.91
C ASP A 2 29.03 9.00 -16.43
N GLU A 3 29.84 8.61 -15.47
CA GLU A 3 29.71 7.36 -14.74
C GLU A 3 28.37 7.40 -14.01
N ILE A 4 27.47 6.51 -14.39
CA ILE A 4 26.28 6.19 -13.63
C ILE A 4 26.79 5.44 -12.41
N GLU A 5 26.92 6.12 -11.27
CA GLU A 5 27.07 5.47 -9.98
C GLU A 5 25.84 4.59 -9.78
N ASP A 6 26.02 3.27 -9.84
CA ASP A 6 25.06 2.29 -9.36
C ASP A 6 24.84 2.56 -7.86
N GLU A 7 23.79 3.31 -7.55
CA GLU A 7 23.28 3.38 -6.17
C GLU A 7 22.86 1.97 -5.79
N GLN A 8 23.71 1.30 -5.01
CA GLN A 8 23.34 0.07 -4.33
C GLN A 8 22.11 0.39 -3.49
N PRO A 9 21.02 -0.42 -3.56
CA PRO A 9 19.88 -0.19 -2.70
C PRO A 9 20.37 -0.25 -1.25
N GLU A 10 20.14 0.84 -0.51
CA GLU A 10 20.30 0.85 0.94
C GLU A 10 19.58 -0.40 1.45
N ILE A 11 20.29 -1.18 2.26
CA ILE A 11 19.73 -2.36 2.91
C ILE A 11 18.62 -1.84 3.81
N ASP A 12 17.38 -1.95 3.33
CA ASP A 12 16.19 -1.65 4.12
C ASP A 12 16.32 -2.44 5.42
N GLU A 13 16.42 -1.76 6.55
CA GLU A 13 16.47 -2.41 7.85
C GLU A 13 15.22 -3.28 7.99
N LEU A 14 15.43 -4.58 8.20
CA LEU A 14 14.35 -5.53 8.43
C LEU A 14 13.82 -5.32 9.84
N TYR A 15 12.54 -5.02 9.95
CA TYR A 15 11.85 -4.88 11.23
C TYR A 15 11.12 -6.16 11.60
N GLU A 16 11.23 -6.55 12.86
CA GLU A 16 10.45 -7.66 13.41
C GLU A 16 8.98 -7.23 13.51
N LYS A 17 8.16 -7.75 12.60
CA LYS A 17 6.72 -7.49 12.56
C LYS A 17 5.94 -8.33 13.55
N LEU A 18 6.38 -9.57 13.78
CA LEU A 18 5.71 -10.54 14.61
C LEU A 18 6.70 -11.57 15.11
N ALA A 19 6.70 -11.85 16.42
CA ALA A 19 7.36 -12.99 17.01
C ALA A 19 6.34 -13.81 17.81
N ILE A 20 6.24 -15.11 17.51
CA ILE A 20 5.33 -16.02 18.19
C ILE A 20 6.03 -17.33 18.51
N THR A 21 5.96 -17.74 19.76
CA THR A 21 6.29 -19.11 20.18
C THR A 21 5.02 -19.95 20.18
N ILE A 22 5.08 -21.11 19.54
CA ILE A 22 3.92 -22.00 19.36
C ILE A 22 3.64 -22.81 20.62
N ASP A 23 2.39 -22.75 21.08
CA ASP A 23 1.92 -23.47 22.23
C ASP A 23 1.91 -25.00 22.01
N LYS A 24 2.04 -25.77 23.12
CA LYS A 24 2.06 -27.25 23.12
C LYS A 24 0.80 -27.87 22.50
N GLY A 25 -0.35 -27.19 22.57
CA GLY A 25 -1.64 -27.67 22.08
C GLY A 25 -1.96 -27.29 20.62
N GLN A 26 -1.05 -26.65 19.91
CA GLN A 26 -1.28 -26.24 18.51
C GLN A 26 -1.29 -27.46 17.59
N GLU A 27 -2.40 -27.68 16.88
CA GLU A 27 -2.45 -28.69 15.83
C GLU A 27 -1.53 -28.31 14.65
N PRO A 28 -0.89 -29.31 14.00
CA PRO A 28 -0.01 -29.06 12.87
C PRO A 28 -0.75 -28.39 11.72
N LEU A 29 -0.51 -27.10 11.52
CA LEU A 29 -1.08 -26.28 10.46
C LEU A 29 0.03 -25.79 9.54
N ARG A 30 -0.23 -25.65 8.24
CA ARG A 30 0.74 -25.05 7.32
C ARG A 30 1.01 -23.60 7.72
N ILE A 31 2.30 -23.22 7.67
CA ILE A 31 2.75 -21.89 8.13
C ILE A 31 2.07 -20.75 7.35
N ASP A 32 1.80 -20.92 6.04
CA ASP A 32 1.07 -19.92 5.25
C ASP A 32 -0.34 -19.68 5.80
N LYS A 33 -1.06 -20.72 6.18
CA LYS A 33 -2.39 -20.61 6.78
C LYS A 33 -2.34 -20.08 8.21
N PHE A 34 -1.35 -20.50 8.99
CA PHE A 34 -1.16 -20.05 10.36
C PHE A 34 -0.92 -18.54 10.41
N LEU A 35 -0.02 -18.01 9.57
CA LEU A 35 0.30 -16.59 9.54
C LEU A 35 -0.88 -15.74 9.04
N MET A 36 -1.67 -16.23 8.07
CA MET A 36 -2.89 -15.53 7.64
C MET A 36 -3.90 -15.30 8.77
N SER A 37 -3.96 -16.19 9.75
CA SER A 37 -4.87 -16.04 10.91
C SER A 37 -4.31 -15.15 12.02
N ARG A 38 -3.03 -14.77 11.97
CA ARG A 38 -2.33 -14.04 13.03
C ARG A 38 -1.87 -12.65 12.63
N ILE A 39 -1.75 -12.38 11.33
CA ILE A 39 -1.34 -11.08 10.80
C ILE A 39 -2.57 -10.39 10.19
N GLU A 40 -2.96 -9.28 10.76
CA GLU A 40 -4.08 -8.46 10.28
C GLU A 40 -3.83 -7.98 8.84
N GLY A 41 -4.83 -8.09 7.97
CA GLY A 41 -4.71 -7.70 6.56
C GLY A 41 -3.80 -8.58 5.72
N ALA A 42 -3.31 -9.72 6.24
CA ALA A 42 -2.48 -10.65 5.48
C ALA A 42 -3.30 -11.39 4.42
N THR A 43 -2.86 -11.32 3.17
CA THR A 43 -3.38 -12.17 2.10
C THR A 43 -2.45 -13.35 1.85
N ARG A 44 -2.99 -14.45 1.29
CA ARG A 44 -2.19 -15.64 1.00
C ARG A 44 -0.97 -15.33 0.12
N ASN A 45 -1.15 -14.49 -0.89
CA ASN A 45 -0.05 -14.10 -1.79
C ASN A 45 1.04 -13.33 -1.06
N LYS A 46 0.69 -12.37 -0.19
CA LYS A 46 1.66 -11.60 0.61
C LYS A 46 2.46 -12.51 1.55
N VAL A 47 1.78 -13.43 2.23
CA VAL A 47 2.43 -14.39 3.14
C VAL A 47 3.38 -15.31 2.37
N GLN A 48 2.95 -15.84 1.21
CA GLN A 48 3.80 -16.70 0.38
C GLN A 48 5.01 -15.94 -0.18
N GLN A 49 4.84 -14.69 -0.59
CA GLN A 49 5.94 -13.82 -1.02
C GLN A 49 6.93 -13.56 0.12
N GLY A 50 6.45 -13.23 1.33
CA GLY A 50 7.31 -13.04 2.49
C GLY A 50 8.11 -14.30 2.83
N ILE A 51 7.51 -15.48 2.71
CA ILE A 51 8.21 -16.76 2.91
C ILE A 51 9.26 -17.00 1.81
N GLN A 52 8.96 -16.71 0.53
CA GLN A 52 9.90 -16.83 -0.58
C GLN A 52 11.09 -15.88 -0.47
N ASN A 53 10.87 -14.69 0.08
CA ASN A 53 11.89 -13.68 0.32
C ASN A 53 12.63 -13.87 1.66
N GLU A 54 12.48 -15.06 2.28
CA GLU A 54 13.13 -15.42 3.54
C GLU A 54 12.82 -14.49 4.73
N MET A 55 11.73 -13.73 4.64
CA MET A 55 11.25 -12.83 5.70
C MET A 55 10.48 -13.57 6.82
N VAL A 56 10.33 -14.88 6.70
CA VAL A 56 9.70 -15.73 7.73
C VAL A 56 10.69 -16.79 8.17
N LEU A 57 11.10 -16.68 9.42
CA LEU A 57 12.01 -17.64 10.03
C LEU A 57 11.26 -18.51 11.05
N VAL A 58 11.61 -19.79 11.11
CA VAL A 58 11.20 -20.71 12.15
C VAL A 58 12.46 -21.26 12.82
N ASN A 59 12.59 -21.01 14.13
CA ASN A 59 13.80 -21.37 14.86
C ASN A 59 15.07 -20.85 14.17
N GLU A 60 15.02 -19.55 13.79
CA GLU A 60 16.11 -18.81 13.13
C GLU A 60 16.46 -19.28 11.69
N LYS A 61 15.62 -20.13 11.07
CA LYS A 61 15.87 -20.67 9.73
C LYS A 61 14.73 -20.36 8.78
N PRO A 62 15.01 -20.01 7.51
CA PRO A 62 13.98 -19.83 6.51
C PRO A 62 13.26 -21.15 6.23
N VAL A 63 11.96 -21.06 5.93
CA VAL A 63 11.11 -22.24 5.71
C VAL A 63 10.33 -22.12 4.40
N LYS A 64 9.78 -23.25 3.93
CA LYS A 64 8.87 -23.26 2.76
C LYS A 64 7.42 -23.03 3.20
N SER A 65 6.58 -22.50 2.32
CA SER A 65 5.17 -22.18 2.61
C SER A 65 4.31 -23.38 3.03
N ASN A 66 4.76 -24.60 2.75
CA ASN A 66 4.11 -25.84 3.18
C ASN A 66 4.65 -26.39 4.53
N TYR A 67 5.59 -25.70 5.18
CA TYR A 67 6.07 -26.08 6.50
C TYR A 67 4.89 -26.23 7.46
N LYS A 68 4.86 -27.32 8.23
CA LYS A 68 3.85 -27.54 9.27
C LYS A 68 4.41 -27.07 10.60
N VAL A 69 3.76 -26.08 11.16
CA VAL A 69 4.07 -25.50 12.47
C VAL A 69 3.98 -26.58 13.55
N LYS A 70 4.96 -26.64 14.46
CA LYS A 70 5.08 -27.61 15.56
C LYS A 70 5.03 -26.89 16.89
N ALA A 71 4.65 -27.60 17.94
CA ALA A 71 4.76 -27.09 19.29
C ALA A 71 6.20 -26.62 19.58
N PHE A 72 6.32 -25.49 20.27
CA PHE A 72 7.57 -24.80 20.60
C PHE A 72 8.38 -24.23 19.44
N ASP A 73 7.86 -24.23 18.21
CA ASP A 73 8.47 -23.44 17.15
C ASP A 73 8.45 -21.95 17.52
N ASN A 74 9.58 -21.29 17.36
CA ASN A 74 9.67 -19.84 17.43
C ASN A 74 9.59 -19.28 16.01
N ILE A 75 8.50 -18.60 15.69
CA ILE A 75 8.25 -18.02 14.37
C ILE A 75 8.49 -16.52 14.46
N VAL A 76 9.40 -16.01 13.63
CA VAL A 76 9.67 -14.59 13.48
C VAL A 76 9.33 -14.17 12.05
N VAL A 77 8.56 -13.11 11.93
CA VAL A 77 8.19 -12.51 10.64
C VAL A 77 8.80 -11.12 10.57
N PHE A 78 9.60 -10.88 9.54
CA PHE A 78 10.16 -9.57 9.24
C PHE A 78 9.32 -8.85 8.19
N ASP A 79 9.33 -7.54 8.25
CA ASP A 79 8.82 -6.65 7.18
C ASP A 79 9.92 -5.64 6.87
N ASN A 80 10.05 -5.26 5.62
CA ASN A 80 10.96 -4.18 5.21
C ASN A 80 10.33 -2.80 5.40
N ARG A 81 9.17 -2.73 6.03
CA ARG A 81 8.48 -1.49 6.37
C ARG A 81 8.53 -1.27 7.87
N SER A 82 9.11 -0.13 8.28
CA SER A 82 9.05 0.32 9.66
C SER A 82 7.60 0.34 10.16
N PRO A 83 7.31 -0.13 11.38
CA PRO A 83 6.01 0.07 12.02
C PRO A 83 5.58 1.55 12.03
N GLU A 84 6.53 2.46 12.08
CA GLU A 84 6.31 3.91 12.01
C GLU A 84 5.91 4.40 10.62
N SER A 85 6.12 3.59 9.55
CA SER A 85 5.81 3.97 8.17
C SER A 85 4.37 3.64 7.73
N SER A 86 3.53 3.13 8.62
CA SER A 86 2.11 2.89 8.31
C SER A 86 1.27 4.17 8.40
N ASP A 87 1.69 5.14 9.20
CA ASP A 87 0.95 6.38 9.40
C ASP A 87 1.21 7.36 8.27
N ILE A 88 0.15 7.77 7.60
CA ILE A 88 0.22 8.83 6.59
C ILE A 88 0.48 10.16 7.30
N ILE A 89 1.69 10.68 7.18
CA ILE A 89 2.07 11.96 7.77
C ILE A 89 1.47 13.09 6.93
N PRO A 90 0.60 13.95 7.50
CA PRO A 90 0.05 15.09 6.79
C PRO A 90 1.15 16.09 6.39
N GLU A 91 1.20 16.45 5.11
CA GLU A 91 2.19 17.41 4.58
C GLU A 91 1.49 18.53 3.83
N ASN A 92 1.92 19.78 4.02
CA ASN A 92 1.39 20.93 3.30
C ASN A 92 1.87 20.95 1.84
N ILE A 93 1.28 20.08 1.04
CA ILE A 93 1.54 19.95 -0.40
C ILE A 93 0.41 20.65 -1.16
N PRO A 94 0.72 21.58 -2.08
CA PRO A 94 -0.31 22.21 -2.91
C PRO A 94 -1.08 21.18 -3.75
N LEU A 95 -2.40 21.17 -3.63
CA LEU A 95 -3.29 20.31 -4.39
C LEU A 95 -4.00 21.11 -5.49
N ASN A 96 -4.02 20.58 -6.70
CA ASN A 96 -4.86 21.12 -7.77
C ASN A 96 -6.25 20.49 -7.71
N ILE A 97 -7.14 21.07 -6.92
CA ILE A 97 -8.51 20.60 -6.70
C ILE A 97 -9.37 21.11 -7.86
N GLU A 98 -9.96 20.20 -8.63
CA GLU A 98 -10.86 20.50 -9.75
C GLU A 98 -12.33 20.52 -9.34
N TYR A 99 -12.69 19.73 -8.33
CA TYR A 99 -14.04 19.66 -7.75
C TYR A 99 -14.00 19.17 -6.31
N GLU A 100 -14.90 19.70 -5.51
CA GLU A 100 -15.12 19.24 -4.12
C GLU A 100 -16.58 19.45 -3.72
N ASP A 101 -17.11 18.46 -3.00
CA ASP A 101 -18.36 18.56 -2.26
C ASP A 101 -18.23 17.90 -0.88
N ASP A 102 -19.35 17.60 -0.22
CA ASP A 102 -19.34 16.96 1.11
C ASP A 102 -18.90 15.49 1.06
N ALA A 103 -18.95 14.83 -0.10
CA ALA A 103 -18.72 13.41 -0.24
C ALA A 103 -17.42 13.07 -0.98
N VAL A 104 -17.00 13.91 -1.95
CA VAL A 104 -15.87 13.62 -2.82
C VAL A 104 -14.96 14.84 -3.02
N LEU A 105 -13.70 14.54 -3.34
CA LEU A 105 -12.67 15.47 -3.72
C LEU A 105 -12.03 14.96 -5.02
N ILE A 106 -12.01 15.79 -6.07
CA ILE A 106 -11.37 15.45 -7.36
C ILE A 106 -10.13 16.31 -7.52
N ILE A 107 -8.99 15.64 -7.67
CA ILE A 107 -7.67 16.26 -7.74
C ILE A 107 -7.03 15.95 -9.10
N ASN A 108 -6.48 16.96 -9.74
CA ASN A 108 -5.67 16.80 -10.93
C ASN A 108 -4.21 16.58 -10.51
N LYS A 109 -3.82 15.32 -10.39
CA LYS A 109 -2.46 14.95 -9.94
C LYS A 109 -1.42 15.37 -11.01
N PRO A 110 -0.35 16.07 -10.64
CA PRO A 110 0.75 16.34 -11.57
C PRO A 110 1.53 15.06 -11.91
N ALA A 111 2.21 15.05 -13.05
CA ALA A 111 3.23 14.03 -13.34
C ALA A 111 4.40 14.15 -12.36
N GLY A 112 5.06 13.04 -12.06
CA GLY A 112 6.17 12.97 -11.11
C GLY A 112 5.76 12.78 -9.65
N MET A 113 4.48 12.96 -9.30
CA MET A 113 3.97 12.76 -7.94
C MET A 113 3.46 11.33 -7.74
N VAL A 114 3.93 10.67 -6.69
CA VAL A 114 3.41 9.37 -6.24
C VAL A 114 2.08 9.57 -5.54
N VAL A 115 1.15 8.63 -5.69
CA VAL A 115 -0.19 8.74 -5.07
C VAL A 115 -0.17 8.41 -3.59
N HIS A 116 0.51 7.33 -3.18
CA HIS A 116 0.49 6.82 -1.80
C HIS A 116 1.91 6.48 -1.35
N PRO A 117 2.28 6.72 -0.08
CA PRO A 117 3.57 6.32 0.46
C PRO A 117 3.91 4.85 0.20
N GLY A 118 5.19 4.60 -0.03
CA GLY A 118 5.71 3.26 -0.28
C GLY A 118 7.23 3.26 -0.34
N SER A 119 7.82 2.09 -0.62
CA SER A 119 9.27 1.95 -0.75
C SER A 119 9.86 2.98 -1.71
N GLY A 120 10.89 3.70 -1.31
CA GLY A 120 11.53 4.77 -2.08
C GLY A 120 10.76 6.10 -2.16
N ASN A 121 9.53 6.19 -1.63
CA ASN A 121 8.75 7.43 -1.57
C ASN A 121 7.88 7.42 -0.30
N PRO A 122 8.48 7.54 0.90
CA PRO A 122 7.74 7.49 2.16
C PRO A 122 6.88 8.74 2.39
N ASN A 123 7.29 9.87 1.83
CA ASN A 123 6.71 11.20 2.00
C ASN A 123 6.51 11.88 0.63
N GLY A 124 5.94 13.10 0.63
CA GLY A 124 5.77 13.90 -0.58
C GLY A 124 4.72 13.34 -1.55
N THR A 125 3.81 12.48 -1.09
CA THR A 125 2.80 11.84 -1.95
C THR A 125 1.49 12.62 -1.95
N LEU A 126 0.63 12.32 -2.93
CA LEU A 126 -0.69 12.94 -3.00
C LEU A 126 -1.48 12.74 -1.71
N VAL A 127 -1.43 11.54 -1.13
CA VAL A 127 -2.19 11.22 0.10
C VAL A 127 -1.65 11.98 1.30
N ASN A 128 -0.34 12.28 1.41
CA ASN A 128 0.20 13.17 2.45
C ASN A 128 -0.42 14.57 2.35
N GLY A 129 -0.53 15.12 1.12
CA GLY A 129 -1.18 16.41 0.89
C GLY A 129 -2.67 16.40 1.19
N VAL A 130 -3.38 15.33 0.80
CA VAL A 130 -4.82 15.17 1.09
C VAL A 130 -5.06 15.03 2.59
N ALA A 131 -4.24 14.26 3.29
CA ALA A 131 -4.32 14.15 4.75
C ALA A 131 -4.19 15.51 5.43
N TYR A 132 -3.24 16.32 5.01
CA TYR A 132 -3.09 17.68 5.51
C TYR A 132 -4.34 18.53 5.22
N TYR A 133 -4.80 18.53 3.96
CA TYR A 133 -5.95 19.30 3.52
C TYR A 133 -7.24 18.95 4.31
N LEU A 134 -7.53 17.65 4.44
CA LEU A 134 -8.72 17.17 5.16
C LEU A 134 -8.63 17.45 6.66
N LYS A 135 -7.45 17.33 7.28
CA LYS A 135 -7.23 17.67 8.70
C LYS A 135 -7.35 19.16 8.98
N GLN A 136 -7.16 20.04 8.02
CA GLN A 136 -7.46 21.47 8.18
C GLN A 136 -8.99 21.72 8.30
N GLN A 137 -9.80 20.90 7.65
CA GLN A 137 -11.26 20.98 7.72
C GLN A 137 -11.83 20.24 8.94
N ASN A 138 -11.25 19.09 9.28
CA ASN A 138 -11.59 18.25 10.44
C ASN A 138 -10.30 17.79 11.16
N PRO A 139 -9.85 18.50 12.20
CA PRO A 139 -8.61 18.18 12.90
C PRO A 139 -8.59 16.79 13.55
N ASP A 140 -9.75 16.25 13.91
CA ASP A 140 -9.89 14.94 14.56
C ASP A 140 -9.93 13.77 13.55
N LEU A 141 -9.97 14.07 12.24
CA LEU A 141 -9.98 13.04 11.21
C LEU A 141 -8.67 12.24 11.24
N ASP A 142 -8.82 10.92 11.33
CA ASP A 142 -7.68 10.00 11.27
C ASP A 142 -7.86 8.90 10.20
N GLU A 143 -6.82 8.09 10.00
CA GLU A 143 -6.85 7.00 9.02
C GLU A 143 -7.80 5.87 9.41
N ASN A 144 -8.17 5.74 10.70
CA ASN A 144 -9.13 4.74 11.14
C ASN A 144 -10.57 5.13 10.75
N GLU A 145 -10.87 6.43 10.73
CA GLU A 145 -12.17 6.94 10.31
C GLU A 145 -12.32 6.91 8.78
N LEU A 146 -11.25 7.25 8.05
CA LEU A 146 -11.27 7.28 6.59
C LEU A 146 -9.99 6.65 6.05
N SER A 147 -10.04 5.34 5.78
CA SER A 147 -8.88 4.55 5.35
C SER A 147 -8.12 5.24 4.23
N ARG A 148 -6.80 5.40 4.42
CA ARG A 148 -5.90 6.06 3.46
C ARG A 148 -6.41 7.45 3.02
N PHE A 149 -7.07 8.18 3.92
CA PHE A 149 -7.67 9.48 3.64
C PHE A 149 -8.54 9.49 2.36
N GLY A 150 -9.36 8.43 2.19
CA GLY A 150 -10.32 8.32 1.10
C GLY A 150 -9.78 7.87 -0.24
N LEU A 151 -8.57 7.34 -0.30
CA LEU A 151 -7.98 6.81 -1.54
C LEU A 151 -8.71 5.54 -1.98
N VAL A 152 -9.33 5.58 -3.16
CA VAL A 152 -10.08 4.45 -3.75
C VAL A 152 -9.42 3.87 -5.01
N HIS A 153 -8.54 4.63 -5.66
CA HIS A 153 -7.76 4.17 -6.83
C HIS A 153 -6.46 4.96 -6.97
N ARG A 154 -5.62 4.54 -7.88
CA ARG A 154 -4.34 5.20 -8.14
C ARG A 154 -4.03 5.25 -9.63
N ILE A 155 -3.17 6.19 -10.01
CA ILE A 155 -2.49 6.28 -11.31
C ILE A 155 -0.98 6.33 -11.06
N ASP A 156 -0.18 6.02 -12.06
CA ASP A 156 1.27 5.94 -11.91
C ASP A 156 1.91 7.29 -11.60
N LYS A 157 3.15 7.26 -11.10
CA LYS A 157 3.93 8.45 -10.74
C LYS A 157 3.94 9.47 -11.88
N ASN A 158 4.28 9.03 -13.08
CA ASN A 158 4.45 9.90 -14.26
C ASN A 158 3.15 10.18 -15.02
N THR A 159 2.04 9.52 -14.66
CA THR A 159 0.72 9.81 -15.22
C THR A 159 0.14 11.05 -14.55
N ARG A 160 -0.24 12.04 -15.36
CA ARG A 160 -1.00 13.23 -14.93
C ARG A 160 -2.49 12.97 -15.10
N GLY A 161 -3.33 13.55 -14.24
CA GLY A 161 -4.78 13.57 -14.46
C GLY A 161 -5.60 13.43 -13.20
N LEU A 162 -6.90 13.25 -13.40
CA LEU A 162 -7.89 13.28 -12.35
C LEU A 162 -7.87 12.02 -11.49
N LEU A 163 -7.86 12.21 -10.18
CA LEU A 163 -8.17 11.20 -9.18
C LEU A 163 -9.37 11.65 -8.37
N VAL A 164 -10.25 10.70 -8.06
CA VAL A 164 -11.32 10.89 -7.11
C VAL A 164 -10.91 10.33 -5.75
N MET A 165 -11.10 11.14 -4.71
CA MET A 165 -10.90 10.77 -3.32
C MET A 165 -12.25 10.86 -2.60
N ALA A 166 -12.53 9.93 -1.70
CA ALA A 166 -13.72 9.99 -0.87
C ALA A 166 -13.48 10.89 0.35
N LYS A 167 -14.48 11.65 0.78
CA LYS A 167 -14.44 12.43 2.03
C LYS A 167 -15.23 11.75 3.15
N THR A 168 -16.00 10.71 2.82
CA THR A 168 -16.80 9.94 3.78
C THR A 168 -16.65 8.45 3.54
N GLN A 169 -16.84 7.66 4.59
CA GLN A 169 -16.78 6.19 4.49
C GLN A 169 -17.84 5.63 3.53
N LYS A 170 -19.01 6.25 3.46
CA LYS A 170 -20.06 5.87 2.50
C LYS A 170 -19.61 6.09 1.07
N ALA A 171 -19.11 7.29 0.74
CA ALA A 171 -18.59 7.60 -0.59
C ALA A 171 -17.44 6.66 -0.98
N MET A 172 -16.54 6.36 -0.03
CA MET A 172 -15.44 5.44 -0.24
C MET A 172 -15.94 4.04 -0.66
N SER A 173 -16.93 3.50 0.05
CA SER A 173 -17.51 2.19 -0.28
C SER A 173 -18.21 2.20 -1.63
N ASP A 174 -18.99 3.25 -1.93
CA ASP A 174 -19.75 3.37 -3.17
C ASP A 174 -18.82 3.52 -4.39
N ILE A 175 -17.77 4.33 -4.28
CA ILE A 175 -16.80 4.55 -5.35
C ILE A 175 -15.94 3.29 -5.55
N ALA A 176 -15.44 2.67 -4.46
CA ALA A 176 -14.67 1.44 -4.53
C ALA A 176 -15.45 0.32 -5.25
N LYS A 177 -16.77 0.21 -4.98
CA LYS A 177 -17.65 -0.73 -5.68
C LYS A 177 -17.76 -0.44 -7.17
N GLN A 178 -17.80 0.82 -7.59
CA GLN A 178 -17.82 1.18 -9.00
C GLN A 178 -16.51 0.81 -9.70
N PHE A 179 -15.35 1.02 -9.06
CA PHE A 179 -14.06 0.56 -9.58
C PHE A 179 -14.00 -0.97 -9.68
N PHE A 180 -14.46 -1.68 -8.65
CA PHE A 180 -14.51 -3.15 -8.64
C PHE A 180 -15.40 -3.72 -9.74
N ASN A 181 -16.58 -3.11 -9.97
CA ASN A 181 -17.53 -3.53 -10.99
C ASN A 181 -17.18 -2.99 -12.40
N HIS A 182 -16.07 -2.28 -12.57
CA HIS A 182 -15.65 -1.66 -13.83
C HIS A 182 -16.72 -0.73 -14.46
N THR A 183 -17.53 -0.08 -13.64
CA THR A 183 -18.57 0.85 -14.12
C THR A 183 -18.06 2.29 -14.27
N VAL A 184 -16.85 2.58 -13.78
CA VAL A 184 -16.20 3.89 -13.95
C VAL A 184 -15.64 3.99 -15.36
N HIS A 185 -16.08 5.00 -16.10
CA HIS A 185 -15.54 5.30 -17.42
C HIS A 185 -14.23 6.08 -17.30
N ARG A 186 -13.12 5.46 -17.70
CA ARG A 186 -11.77 6.06 -17.66
C ARG A 186 -11.29 6.34 -19.07
N ARG A 187 -10.65 7.51 -19.27
CA ARG A 187 -9.99 7.87 -20.52
C ARG A 187 -8.56 8.29 -20.25
N TYR A 188 -7.65 7.81 -21.08
CA TYR A 188 -6.25 8.19 -21.05
C TYR A 188 -5.80 8.61 -22.44
N ILE A 189 -4.90 9.60 -22.51
CA ILE A 189 -4.21 9.99 -23.73
C ILE A 189 -2.73 9.68 -23.51
N ALA A 190 -2.15 8.93 -24.43
CA ALA A 190 -0.73 8.57 -24.40
C ALA A 190 -0.06 8.99 -25.71
N LEU A 191 1.15 9.54 -25.60
CA LEU A 191 2.04 9.72 -26.74
C LEU A 191 2.94 8.49 -26.83
N VAL A 192 2.93 7.82 -27.97
CA VAL A 192 3.69 6.59 -28.22
C VAL A 192 4.66 6.80 -29.40
N TRP A 193 5.70 5.96 -29.47
CA TRP A 193 6.61 5.90 -30.62
C TRP A 193 6.03 4.98 -31.69
N GLY A 194 6.16 5.42 -32.96
CA GLY A 194 5.68 4.66 -34.13
C GLY A 194 4.18 4.80 -34.38
N ASP A 195 3.70 4.01 -35.32
CA ASP A 195 2.28 3.99 -35.70
C ASP A 195 1.56 2.90 -34.94
N VAL A 196 0.35 3.22 -34.41
CA VAL A 196 -0.54 2.23 -33.80
C VAL A 196 -1.35 1.58 -34.94
N GLU A 197 -1.03 0.32 -35.21
CA GLU A 197 -1.62 -0.41 -36.35
C GLU A 197 -3.05 -0.91 -36.09
N LYS A 198 -3.50 -0.98 -34.83
CA LYS A 198 -4.82 -1.46 -34.43
C LYS A 198 -5.37 -0.67 -33.25
N ASP A 199 -6.66 -0.36 -33.31
CA ASP A 199 -7.45 0.04 -32.14
C ASP A 199 -7.77 -1.23 -31.32
N GLU A 200 -7.19 -1.36 -30.13
CA GLU A 200 -7.49 -2.44 -29.18
C GLU A 200 -8.36 -1.95 -28.04
#